data_d77a45e765cb834e81d118f10e5a20ed
#
_entry.id   d77a45e765cb834e81d118f10e5a20ed
#
_cell.length_a   1.000
_cell.length_b   1.000
_cell.length_c   1.000
_cell.angle_alpha   90.00
_cell.angle_beta   90.00
_cell.angle_gamma   90.00
#
_symmetry.space_group_name_H-M   'P 1'
#
loop_
_entity.id
_entity.type
_entity.pdbx_description
1 polymer ?
#
loop_
_entity_poly.entity_id
_entity_poly.type
_entity_poly.pdbx_seq_one_letter_code
_entity_poly.pdbx_strand_id
1 'polypeptide(L)'
;MRLARKIHFNAGRSLWRPEWNAEKNRATYGDEGPHGYGHNYELEVAVEGKTDPATGMVVNLTDLDRVLKEEVDRPLDHMNLNQDVPEFATTPPTAENLAVWIWKRVAARIEREKWPCRIVHLSLRLTPGFAVEIEE
;
A
#
# COMPACT_ATOMS: atom_id res chain seq x y z
N MET A 1 2.83 -20.17 -10.33
CA MET A 1 3.76 -19.14 -10.87
C MET A 1 3.39 -17.78 -10.31
N ARG A 2 4.37 -17.00 -9.92
CA ARG A 2 4.16 -15.64 -9.36
C ARG A 2 4.59 -14.59 -10.36
N LEU A 3 3.80 -13.51 -10.47
CA LEU A 3 4.20 -12.27 -11.10
C LEU A 3 4.35 -11.21 -10.04
N ALA A 4 5.44 -10.44 -10.09
CA ALA A 4 5.64 -9.32 -9.18
C ALA A 4 5.69 -8.02 -9.99
N ARG A 5 5.01 -6.99 -9.50
CA ARG A 5 4.98 -5.67 -10.11
C ARG A 5 5.33 -4.63 -9.07
N LYS A 6 6.26 -3.76 -9.40
CA LYS A 6 6.73 -2.69 -8.54
C LYS A 6 6.25 -1.35 -9.06
N ILE A 7 5.70 -0.53 -8.16
CA ILE A 7 5.31 0.85 -8.46
C ILE A 7 5.83 1.77 -7.36
N HIS A 8 5.86 3.06 -7.65
CA HIS A 8 6.28 4.09 -6.71
C HIS A 8 5.18 5.13 -6.56
N PHE A 9 5.00 5.63 -5.35
CA PHE A 9 4.12 6.75 -5.10
C PHE A 9 4.68 7.59 -3.95
N ASN A 10 4.28 8.87 -3.90
CA ASN A 10 4.71 9.80 -2.87
C ASN A 10 3.49 10.18 -2.04
N ALA A 11 3.58 10.07 -0.73
CA ALA A 11 2.50 10.46 0.16
C ALA A 11 3.04 11.02 1.46
N GLY A 12 2.31 11.97 2.01
CA GLY A 12 2.61 12.53 3.31
C GLY A 12 1.77 11.88 4.40
N ARG A 13 2.28 11.89 5.61
CA ARG A 13 1.54 11.39 6.76
C ARG A 13 2.02 12.06 8.04
N SER A 14 1.17 12.01 9.07
CA SER A 14 1.53 12.36 10.42
C SER A 14 1.22 11.18 11.34
N LEU A 15 2.20 10.79 12.15
CA LEU A 15 2.00 9.83 13.24
C LEU A 15 1.90 10.63 14.52
N TRP A 16 0.69 11.10 14.82
CA TRP A 16 0.40 11.96 15.94
C TRP A 16 -1.08 11.83 16.31
N ARG A 17 -1.33 11.51 17.57
CA ARG A 17 -2.70 11.41 18.05
C ARG A 17 -3.07 12.68 18.81
N PRO A 18 -4.06 13.44 18.32
CA PRO A 18 -4.45 14.71 18.94
C PRO A 18 -4.93 14.58 20.40
N GLU A 19 -5.49 13.41 20.74
CA GLU A 19 -5.98 13.15 22.09
C GLU A 19 -4.88 12.87 23.11
N TRP A 20 -3.63 12.70 22.66
CA TRP A 20 -2.47 12.50 23.53
C TRP A 20 -1.68 13.80 23.66
N ASN A 21 -0.95 13.93 24.78
CA ASN A 21 0.00 15.04 24.90
C ASN A 21 1.24 14.80 24.03
N ALA A 22 2.06 15.85 23.91
CA ALA A 22 3.26 15.80 23.07
C ALA A 22 4.27 14.75 23.55
N GLU A 23 4.42 14.61 24.87
CA GLU A 23 5.36 13.65 25.46
C GLU A 23 4.99 12.22 25.08
N LYS A 24 3.71 11.86 25.20
CA LYS A 24 3.24 10.53 24.83
C LYS A 24 3.37 10.26 23.34
N ASN A 25 3.05 11.24 22.51
CA ASN A 25 3.21 11.12 21.06
C ASN A 25 4.67 10.86 20.69
N ARG A 26 5.60 11.63 21.25
CA ARG A 26 7.02 11.47 20.95
C ARG A 26 7.58 10.15 21.48
N ALA A 27 7.13 9.72 22.64
CA ALA A 27 7.54 8.43 23.20
C ALA A 27 7.05 7.25 22.34
N THR A 28 5.90 7.40 21.71
CA THR A 28 5.27 6.32 20.90
C THR A 28 5.77 6.33 19.46
N TYR A 29 5.79 7.52 18.82
CA TYR A 29 6.05 7.64 17.39
C TYR A 29 7.40 8.27 17.05
N GLY A 30 8.16 8.73 18.03
CA GLY A 30 9.41 9.44 17.80
C GLY A 30 9.19 10.89 17.43
N ASP A 31 10.10 11.47 16.68
CA ASP A 31 10.14 12.90 16.41
C ASP A 31 9.42 13.31 15.12
N GLU A 32 8.39 12.58 14.68
CA GLU A 32 7.66 12.95 13.46
C GLU A 32 6.91 14.27 13.58
N GLY A 33 6.36 14.54 14.76
CA GLY A 33 5.61 15.77 15.03
C GLY A 33 4.21 15.78 14.40
N PRO A 34 3.39 16.81 14.77
CA PRO A 34 1.99 16.86 14.31
C PRO A 34 1.83 17.18 12.83
N HIS A 35 2.81 17.79 12.20
CA HIS A 35 2.76 18.13 10.78
C HIS A 35 3.15 16.96 9.88
N GLY A 36 3.97 16.06 10.40
CA GLY A 36 4.46 14.92 9.65
C GLY A 36 5.38 15.31 8.50
N TYR A 37 5.60 14.38 7.61
CA TYR A 37 6.37 14.58 6.37
C TYR A 37 6.08 13.45 5.39
N GLY A 38 6.62 13.60 4.18
CA GLY A 38 6.37 12.65 3.10
C GLY A 38 7.40 11.56 2.98
N HIS A 39 7.01 10.50 2.31
CA HIS A 39 7.89 9.40 1.93
C HIS A 39 7.73 9.08 0.45
N ASN A 40 8.81 8.58 -0.14
CA ASN A 40 8.81 8.00 -1.47
C ASN A 40 8.60 6.50 -1.31
N TYR A 41 7.36 6.06 -1.36
CA TYR A 41 7.03 4.66 -1.18
C TYR A 41 7.37 3.83 -2.41
N GLU A 42 7.92 2.65 -2.18
CA GLU A 42 8.09 1.64 -3.22
C GLU A 42 7.21 0.45 -2.84
N LEU A 43 6.27 0.14 -3.70
CA LEU A 43 5.34 -0.96 -3.49
C LEU A 43 5.62 -2.08 -4.48
N GLU A 44 5.78 -3.29 -3.98
CA GLU A 44 5.80 -4.48 -4.82
C GLU A 44 4.64 -5.38 -4.45
N VAL A 45 3.87 -5.78 -5.45
CA VAL A 45 2.74 -6.69 -5.29
C VAL A 45 3.02 -7.92 -6.14
N ALA A 46 2.87 -9.12 -5.55
CA ALA A 46 2.97 -10.37 -6.28
C ALA A 46 1.62 -11.07 -6.31
N VAL A 47 1.25 -11.53 -7.48
CA VAL A 47 0.06 -12.37 -7.70
C VAL A 47 0.49 -13.76 -8.15
N GLU A 48 -0.31 -14.75 -7.81
CA GLU A 48 -0.03 -16.15 -8.14
C GLU A 48 -1.20 -16.76 -8.88
N GLY A 49 -0.91 -17.55 -9.90
CA GLY A 49 -1.90 -18.27 -10.66
C GLY A 49 -1.25 -19.19 -11.67
N LYS A 50 -2.10 -19.86 -12.45
CA LYS A 50 -1.65 -20.73 -13.54
C LYS A 50 -1.56 -19.93 -14.84
N THR A 51 -0.58 -20.26 -15.65
CA THR A 51 -0.45 -19.70 -16.99
C THR A 51 -1.59 -20.19 -17.88
N ASP A 52 -2.29 -19.27 -18.53
CA ASP A 52 -3.30 -19.59 -19.52
C ASP A 52 -2.58 -20.10 -20.80
N PRO A 53 -2.87 -21.32 -21.26
CA PRO A 53 -2.19 -21.85 -22.46
C PRO A 53 -2.44 -21.02 -23.71
N ALA A 54 -3.59 -20.36 -23.81
CA ALA A 54 -3.94 -19.57 -24.98
C ALA A 54 -3.19 -18.26 -25.06
N THR A 55 -2.94 -17.62 -23.93
CA THR A 55 -2.29 -16.31 -23.88
C THR A 55 -0.85 -16.36 -23.40
N GLY A 56 -0.47 -17.42 -22.68
CA GLY A 56 0.84 -17.52 -22.03
C GLY A 56 0.98 -16.65 -20.79
N MET A 57 -0.12 -16.13 -20.25
CA MET A 57 -0.11 -15.19 -19.13
C MET A 57 -0.85 -15.73 -17.92
N VAL A 58 -0.38 -15.39 -16.73
CA VAL A 58 -1.13 -15.57 -15.47
C VAL A 58 -2.22 -14.50 -15.39
N VAL A 59 -1.85 -13.27 -15.65
CA VAL A 59 -2.74 -12.12 -15.77
C VAL A 59 -2.10 -11.15 -16.75
N ASN A 60 -2.92 -10.38 -17.46
CA ASN A 60 -2.39 -9.38 -18.38
C ASN A 60 -1.74 -8.23 -17.56
N LEU A 61 -0.46 -7.96 -17.83
CA LEU A 61 0.27 -6.92 -17.12
C LEU A 61 -0.38 -5.55 -17.27
N THR A 62 -0.93 -5.25 -18.44
CA THR A 62 -1.65 -3.97 -18.67
C THR A 62 -2.84 -3.84 -17.73
N ASP A 63 -3.58 -4.92 -17.51
CA ASP A 63 -4.72 -4.92 -16.59
C ASP A 63 -4.26 -4.79 -15.14
N LEU A 64 -3.19 -5.47 -14.77
CA LEU A 64 -2.62 -5.36 -13.44
C LEU A 64 -2.15 -3.92 -13.17
N ASP A 65 -1.46 -3.31 -14.13
CA ASP A 65 -1.01 -1.92 -14.01
C ASP A 65 -2.19 -0.96 -13.84
N ARG A 66 -3.28 -1.17 -14.58
CA ARG A 66 -4.49 -0.35 -14.46
C ARG A 66 -5.10 -0.48 -13.06
N VAL A 67 -5.17 -1.68 -12.53
CA VAL A 67 -5.71 -1.92 -11.20
C VAL A 67 -4.84 -1.26 -10.13
N LEU A 68 -3.53 -1.40 -10.21
CA LEU A 68 -2.62 -0.75 -9.26
C LEU A 68 -2.72 0.77 -9.35
N LYS A 69 -2.89 1.32 -10.55
CA LYS A 69 -3.08 2.75 -10.71
C LYS A 69 -4.39 3.23 -10.07
N GLU A 70 -5.48 2.52 -10.29
CA GLU A 70 -6.79 2.92 -9.76
C GLU A 70 -6.91 2.69 -8.25
N GLU A 71 -6.41 1.57 -7.75
CA GLU A 71 -6.60 1.20 -6.35
C GLU A 71 -5.52 1.74 -5.42
N VAL A 72 -4.34 2.03 -5.91
CA VAL A 72 -3.20 2.44 -5.09
C VAL A 72 -2.73 3.85 -5.47
N ASP A 73 -2.33 4.05 -6.71
CA ASP A 73 -1.71 5.30 -7.13
C ASP A 73 -2.66 6.50 -6.98
N ARG A 74 -3.85 6.42 -7.54
CA ARG A 74 -4.83 7.52 -7.48
C ARG A 74 -5.20 7.96 -6.08
N PRO A 75 -5.56 7.05 -5.15
CA PRO A 75 -5.93 7.49 -3.81
C PRO A 75 -4.76 7.92 -2.94
N LEU A 76 -3.53 7.52 -3.26
CA LEU A 76 -2.39 7.73 -2.38
C LEU A 76 -1.35 8.73 -2.91
N ASP A 77 -1.08 8.71 -4.22
CA ASP A 77 0.03 9.49 -4.76
C ASP A 77 -0.23 10.99 -4.66
N HIS A 78 0.75 11.71 -4.13
CA HIS A 78 0.68 13.15 -3.85
C HIS A 78 -0.40 13.54 -2.84
N MET A 79 -0.85 12.59 -2.03
CA MET A 79 -1.89 12.84 -1.03
C MET A 79 -1.31 12.91 0.38
N ASN A 80 -2.06 13.54 1.28
CA ASN A 80 -1.83 13.45 2.71
C ASN A 80 -2.72 12.33 3.26
N LEU A 81 -2.12 11.26 3.75
CA LEU A 81 -2.86 10.06 4.14
C LEU A 81 -3.90 10.33 5.22
N ASN A 82 -3.55 11.16 6.21
CA ASN A 82 -4.46 11.48 7.32
C ASN A 82 -5.69 12.27 6.86
N GLN A 83 -5.53 13.14 5.87
CA GLN A 83 -6.58 14.05 5.41
C GLN A 83 -7.36 13.53 4.22
N ASP A 84 -6.67 12.85 3.29
CA ASP A 84 -7.25 12.50 1.99
C ASP A 84 -7.77 11.07 1.91
N VAL A 85 -7.34 10.18 2.83
CA VAL A 85 -7.79 8.79 2.88
C VAL A 85 -8.69 8.63 4.11
N PRO A 86 -10.02 8.42 3.91
CA PRO A 86 -10.97 8.44 5.03
C PRO A 86 -10.62 7.50 6.18
N GLU A 87 -10.11 6.31 5.87
CA GLU A 87 -9.75 5.32 6.90
C GLU A 87 -8.65 5.81 7.82
N PHE A 88 -7.76 6.66 7.31
CA PHE A 88 -6.63 7.18 8.08
C PHE A 88 -6.94 8.46 8.85
N ALA A 89 -8.18 8.91 8.83
CA ALA A 89 -8.62 9.97 9.73
C ALA A 89 -8.61 9.50 11.20
N THR A 90 -8.89 8.22 11.43
CA THR A 90 -8.97 7.62 12.77
C THR A 90 -7.96 6.52 13.03
N THR A 91 -7.43 5.90 11.99
CA THR A 91 -6.41 4.84 12.09
C THR A 91 -5.06 5.44 11.74
N PRO A 92 -4.03 5.27 12.58
CA PRO A 92 -2.69 5.81 12.26
C PRO A 92 -2.17 5.23 10.93
N PRO A 93 -1.69 6.07 10.00
CA PRO A 93 -1.17 5.62 8.72
C PRO A 93 0.27 5.13 8.83
N THR A 94 0.50 4.16 9.70
CA THR A 94 1.77 3.47 9.81
C THR A 94 2.04 2.66 8.55
N ALA A 95 3.28 2.26 8.33
CA ALA A 95 3.62 1.38 7.21
C ALA A 95 2.80 0.09 7.25
N GLU A 96 2.61 -0.46 8.45
CA GLU A 96 1.84 -1.67 8.67
C GLU A 96 0.37 -1.51 8.26
N ASN A 97 -0.27 -0.45 8.75
CA ASN A 97 -1.68 -0.19 8.42
C ASN A 97 -1.86 0.16 6.95
N LEU A 98 -0.92 0.90 6.37
CA LEU A 98 -0.98 1.23 4.95
C LEU A 98 -0.81 -0.03 4.08
N ALA A 99 0.11 -0.91 4.44
CA ALA A 99 0.30 -2.17 3.72
C ALA A 99 -0.97 -3.02 3.74
N VAL A 100 -1.61 -3.14 4.89
CA VAL A 100 -2.88 -3.88 5.03
C VAL A 100 -3.99 -3.22 4.20
N TRP A 101 -4.06 -1.90 4.22
CA TRP A 101 -5.04 -1.14 3.43
C TRP A 101 -4.88 -1.42 1.94
N ILE A 102 -3.64 -1.37 1.44
CA ILE A 102 -3.34 -1.65 0.03
C ILE A 102 -3.69 -3.11 -0.31
N TRP A 103 -3.28 -4.06 0.53
CA TRP A 103 -3.57 -5.48 0.33
C TRP A 103 -5.06 -5.73 0.14
N LYS A 104 -5.87 -5.21 1.05
CA LYS A 104 -7.32 -5.41 1.01
C LYS A 104 -7.95 -4.84 -0.26
N ARG A 105 -7.52 -3.66 -0.69
CA ARG A 105 -8.04 -3.04 -1.91
C ARG A 105 -7.69 -3.83 -3.15
N VAL A 106 -6.42 -4.22 -3.27
CA VAL A 106 -5.96 -4.99 -4.43
C VAL A 106 -6.61 -6.37 -4.46
N ALA A 107 -6.67 -7.06 -3.33
CA ALA A 107 -7.32 -8.38 -3.24
C ALA A 107 -8.79 -8.31 -3.64
N ALA A 108 -9.53 -7.33 -3.11
CA ALA A 108 -10.95 -7.15 -3.45
C ALA A 108 -11.15 -6.83 -4.94
N ARG A 109 -10.24 -6.04 -5.53
CA ARG A 109 -10.34 -5.69 -6.94
C ARG A 109 -10.07 -6.90 -7.83
N ILE A 110 -9.05 -7.69 -7.53
CA ILE A 110 -8.75 -8.93 -8.26
C ILE A 110 -9.97 -9.85 -8.24
N GLU A 111 -10.62 -9.97 -7.10
CA GLU A 111 -11.83 -10.79 -6.93
C GLU A 111 -12.98 -10.25 -7.79
N ARG A 112 -13.22 -8.94 -7.78
CA ARG A 112 -14.26 -8.31 -8.60
C ARG A 112 -14.01 -8.46 -10.09
N GLU A 113 -12.76 -8.41 -10.51
CA GLU A 113 -12.37 -8.63 -11.92
C GLU A 113 -12.47 -10.09 -12.32
N LYS A 114 -12.63 -10.99 -11.35
CA LYS A 114 -12.71 -12.45 -11.57
C LYS A 114 -11.46 -13.00 -12.29
N TRP A 115 -10.31 -12.45 -11.97
CA TRP A 115 -9.04 -12.95 -12.51
C TRP A 115 -8.70 -14.30 -11.88
N PRO A 116 -8.10 -15.22 -12.65
CA PRO A 116 -7.72 -16.55 -12.16
C PRO A 116 -6.38 -16.49 -11.40
N CYS A 117 -6.21 -15.51 -10.56
CA CYS A 117 -5.03 -15.34 -9.74
C CYS A 117 -5.41 -14.68 -8.42
N ARG A 118 -4.47 -14.66 -7.47
CA ARG A 118 -4.68 -14.03 -6.17
C ARG A 118 -3.40 -13.32 -5.74
N ILE A 119 -3.55 -12.30 -4.92
CA ILE A 119 -2.41 -11.64 -4.30
C ILE A 119 -1.80 -12.59 -3.24
N VAL A 120 -0.48 -12.73 -3.25
CA VAL A 120 0.24 -13.63 -2.32
C VAL A 120 1.36 -12.94 -1.57
N HIS A 121 1.83 -11.80 -2.05
CA HIS A 121 2.90 -11.06 -1.40
C HIS A 121 2.76 -9.57 -1.66
N LEU A 122 3.10 -8.78 -0.65
CA LEU A 122 3.20 -7.34 -0.75
C LEU A 122 4.41 -6.88 0.06
N SER A 123 5.20 -6.01 -0.53
CA SER A 123 6.28 -5.31 0.16
C SER A 123 6.07 -3.82 -0.01
N LEU A 124 6.07 -3.09 1.10
CA LEU A 124 5.96 -1.63 1.11
C LEU A 124 7.23 -1.06 1.75
N ARG A 125 8.02 -0.39 0.95
CA ARG A 125 9.30 0.21 1.37
C ARG A 125 9.15 1.71 1.49
N LEU A 126 9.54 2.25 2.64
CA LEU A 126 9.49 3.70 2.92
C LEU A 126 10.84 4.36 2.69
N THR A 127 11.91 3.66 3.08
CA THR A 127 13.29 4.10 2.91
C THR A 127 14.12 2.92 2.44
N PRO A 128 15.35 3.13 1.95
CA PRO A 128 16.21 1.99 1.59
C PRO A 128 16.42 0.98 2.72
N GLY A 129 16.30 1.43 3.97
CA GLY A 129 16.55 0.58 5.14
C GLY A 129 15.29 0.02 5.80
N PHE A 130 14.08 0.35 5.32
CA PHE A 130 12.84 -0.07 6.00
C PHE A 130 11.75 -0.47 5.04
N ALA A 131 11.26 -1.68 5.20
CA ALA A 131 10.08 -2.18 4.49
C ALA A 131 9.24 -3.05 5.41
N VAL A 132 7.94 -3.09 5.14
CA VAL A 132 7.03 -4.05 5.74
C VAL A 132 6.56 -5.00 4.65
N GLU A 133 6.32 -6.25 5.02
CA GLU A 133 5.91 -7.28 4.07
C GLU A 133 4.72 -8.05 4.59
N ILE A 134 3.83 -8.41 3.69
CA ILE A 134 2.71 -9.31 3.94
C ILE A 134 2.88 -10.50 3.02
N GLU A 135 2.78 -11.69 3.58
CA GLU A 135 2.87 -12.94 2.81
C GLU A 135 1.72 -13.85 3.22
N GLU A 136 1.10 -14.45 2.24
CA GLU A 136 0.03 -15.41 2.48
C GLU A 136 0.50 -16.86 2.36
#